data_3ef42b1932aaf02e4faf37c1f6ab23d1
#
_entry.id   3ef42b1932aaf02e4faf37c1f6ab23d1
#
_cell.length_a   1.000
_cell.length_b   1.000
_cell.length_c   1.000
_cell.angle_alpha   90.00
_cell.angle_beta   90.00
_cell.angle_gamma   90.00
#
_symmetry.space_group_name_H-M   'P 1'
#
loop_
_entity.id
_entity.type
_entity.pdbx_description
1 polymer ?
#
loop_
_entity_poly.entity_id
_entity_poly.type
_entity_poly.pdbx_seq_one_letter_code
_entity_poly.pdbx_strand_id
1 'polypeptide(L)'
;MSFDLFAYRELKDVVPDCEDRYDMIERNLVQPKERGRYWEKQSPDFLNQMEGYLMELEDSLMDIRDFTYRNYEIKASRILLLFYTRFLEIPLLSRMDAVREYVVDDYETLAGRDLNEEEQQYFYEQFMAMYETRDIYVLYSRFLESVGMCPLPSVWYEKRLLRYEDVYPVLYLKYSLFRCKNHHGIKHVVVDEMQDYSWIQYVLLRKLFPCRMPLLGDMAQPLEEQQQDVLKFLPKIFGRDIRKIVMNRSYRNTMEIAEYANKLTGIQDMELFERHGEPV
;
A
#
# COMPACT_ATOMS: atom_id res chain seq x y z
N MET A 1 -3.09 -17.24 -0.77
CA MET A 1 -3.35 -16.12 -1.72
C MET A 1 -2.07 -15.32 -1.75
N SER A 2 -1.52 -15.03 -2.93
CA SER A 2 -0.33 -14.17 -3.02
C SER A 2 -0.67 -12.74 -2.60
N PHE A 3 0.32 -12.00 -2.12
CA PHE A 3 0.12 -10.60 -1.75
C PHE A 3 -0.14 -9.72 -2.98
N ASP A 4 0.41 -10.08 -4.15
CA ASP A 4 0.11 -9.41 -5.42
C ASP A 4 -1.38 -9.51 -5.77
N LEU A 5 -1.97 -10.70 -5.71
CA LEU A 5 -3.40 -10.88 -5.97
C LEU A 5 -4.29 -10.10 -4.99
N PHE A 6 -3.85 -9.98 -3.74
CA PHE A 6 -4.51 -9.11 -2.77
C PHE A 6 -4.43 -7.65 -3.22
N ALA A 7 -3.23 -7.15 -3.54
CA ALA A 7 -3.01 -5.77 -3.99
C ALA A 7 -3.84 -5.44 -5.24
N TYR A 8 -3.85 -6.31 -6.24
CA TYR A 8 -4.62 -6.10 -7.47
C TYR A 8 -6.12 -6.01 -7.22
N ARG A 9 -6.66 -6.82 -6.30
CA ARG A 9 -8.08 -6.75 -5.91
C ARG A 9 -8.43 -5.43 -5.22
N GLU A 10 -7.55 -4.98 -4.33
CA GLU A 10 -7.73 -3.73 -3.60
C GLU A 10 -7.62 -2.49 -4.52
N LEU A 11 -6.97 -2.62 -5.68
CA LEU A 11 -6.80 -1.53 -6.65
C LEU A 11 -7.82 -1.54 -7.80
N LYS A 12 -8.79 -2.46 -7.81
CA LYS A 12 -9.79 -2.56 -8.89
C LYS A 12 -10.68 -1.33 -9.08
N ASP A 13 -10.83 -0.49 -8.06
CA ASP A 13 -11.52 0.81 -8.16
C ASP A 13 -10.61 1.95 -8.66
N VAL A 14 -9.30 1.75 -8.71
CA VAL A 14 -8.30 2.71 -9.20
C VAL A 14 -7.93 2.43 -10.65
N VAL A 15 -7.70 1.16 -10.98
CA VAL A 15 -7.31 0.69 -12.32
C VAL A 15 -7.96 -0.66 -12.64
N PRO A 16 -8.32 -0.92 -13.91
CA PRO A 16 -8.87 -2.21 -14.32
C PRO A 16 -7.80 -3.31 -14.34
N ASP A 17 -6.52 -2.98 -14.54
CA ASP A 17 -5.45 -3.94 -14.68
C ASP A 17 -4.10 -3.48 -14.10
N CYS A 18 -3.28 -4.44 -13.69
CA CYS A 18 -1.93 -4.25 -13.18
C CYS A 18 -0.98 -5.21 -13.90
N GLU A 19 0.21 -4.73 -14.25
CA GLU A 19 1.31 -5.58 -14.73
C GLU A 19 1.69 -6.57 -13.62
N ASP A 20 1.95 -7.83 -13.98
CA ASP A 20 2.45 -8.79 -13.01
C ASP A 20 3.98 -8.75 -12.88
N ARG A 21 4.52 -9.48 -11.89
CA ARG A 21 5.96 -9.49 -11.60
C ARG A 21 6.77 -10.10 -12.75
N TYR A 22 6.24 -11.11 -13.44
CA TYR A 22 6.94 -11.77 -14.53
C TYR A 22 7.03 -10.86 -15.75
N ASP A 23 5.95 -10.16 -16.09
CA ASP A 23 5.93 -9.17 -17.17
C ASP A 23 6.93 -8.04 -16.91
N MET A 24 7.02 -7.56 -15.64
CA MET A 24 8.05 -6.59 -15.25
C MET A 24 9.46 -7.13 -15.46
N ILE A 25 9.74 -8.37 -15.07
CA ILE A 25 11.06 -9.00 -15.23
C ILE A 25 11.39 -9.10 -16.73
N GLU A 26 10.47 -9.58 -17.57
CA GLU A 26 10.66 -9.67 -19.03
C GLU A 26 10.91 -8.28 -19.63
N ARG A 27 10.13 -7.27 -19.25
CA ARG A 27 10.31 -5.88 -19.68
C ARG A 27 11.70 -5.36 -19.31
N ASN A 28 12.18 -5.63 -18.10
CA ASN A 28 13.49 -5.20 -17.63
C ASN A 28 14.65 -5.90 -18.35
N LEU A 29 14.46 -7.11 -18.87
CA LEU A 29 15.44 -7.78 -19.72
C LEU A 29 15.58 -7.07 -21.07
N VAL A 30 14.47 -6.60 -21.63
CA VAL A 30 14.45 -5.88 -22.93
C VAL A 30 14.88 -4.41 -22.77
N GLN A 31 14.57 -3.80 -21.63
CA GLN A 31 14.84 -2.39 -21.33
C GLN A 31 15.67 -2.22 -20.04
N PRO A 32 16.98 -2.50 -20.08
CA PRO A 32 17.83 -2.49 -18.85
C PRO A 32 17.83 -1.15 -18.08
N LYS A 33 17.54 -0.03 -18.76
CA LYS A 33 17.46 1.29 -18.13
C LYS A 33 16.29 1.43 -17.15
N GLU A 34 15.28 0.58 -17.25
CA GLU A 34 14.11 0.59 -16.35
C GLU A 34 14.30 -0.32 -15.12
N ARG A 35 15.32 -1.18 -15.13
CA ARG A 35 15.60 -2.16 -14.06
C ARG A 35 15.73 -1.54 -12.65
N GLY A 36 16.27 -0.31 -12.56
CA GLY A 36 16.43 0.40 -11.28
C GLY A 36 15.14 1.00 -10.71
N ARG A 37 14.12 1.22 -11.54
CA ARG A 37 12.88 1.93 -11.14
C ARG A 37 12.08 1.17 -10.08
N TYR A 38 12.04 -0.15 -10.17
CA TYR A 38 11.36 -0.97 -9.16
C TYR A 38 11.95 -0.70 -7.77
N TRP A 39 13.27 -0.88 -7.62
CA TRP A 39 13.94 -0.70 -6.33
C TRP A 39 13.86 0.74 -5.81
N GLU A 40 13.93 1.73 -6.70
CA GLU A 40 13.74 3.13 -6.36
C GLU A 40 12.36 3.37 -5.74
N LYS A 41 11.29 2.93 -6.41
CA LYS A 41 9.90 3.10 -5.95
C LYS A 41 9.53 2.20 -4.76
N GLN A 42 10.31 1.17 -4.48
CA GLN A 42 10.15 0.31 -3.30
C GLN A 42 10.99 0.75 -2.11
N SER A 43 11.77 1.82 -2.23
CA SER A 43 12.72 2.27 -1.23
C SER A 43 12.06 3.03 -0.06
N PRO A 44 12.74 3.08 1.12
CA PRO A 44 12.33 3.96 2.22
C PRO A 44 12.27 5.44 1.83
N ASP A 45 13.20 5.90 0.97
CA ASP A 45 13.28 7.31 0.57
C ASP A 45 12.08 7.71 -0.29
N PHE A 46 11.65 6.84 -1.21
CA PHE A 46 10.44 7.07 -2.00
C PHE A 46 9.19 7.12 -1.12
N LEU A 47 9.11 6.25 -0.11
CA LEU A 47 8.03 6.27 0.87
C LEU A 47 8.03 7.57 1.68
N ASN A 48 9.19 8.04 2.14
CA ASN A 48 9.31 9.31 2.86
C ASN A 48 8.88 10.51 2.02
N GLN A 49 9.20 10.52 0.72
CA GLN A 49 8.70 11.54 -0.21
C GLN A 49 7.17 11.49 -0.34
N MET A 50 6.59 10.28 -0.39
CA MET A 50 5.14 10.11 -0.44
C MET A 50 4.45 10.58 0.86
N GLU A 51 5.06 10.34 2.02
CA GLU A 51 4.58 10.87 3.32
C GLU A 51 4.62 12.40 3.33
N GLY A 52 5.66 13.03 2.77
CA GLY A 52 5.72 14.49 2.59
C GLY A 52 4.58 14.98 1.70
N TYR A 53 4.34 14.32 0.58
CA TYR A 53 3.23 14.65 -0.32
C TYR A 53 1.85 14.48 0.35
N LEU A 54 1.67 13.46 1.18
CA LEU A 54 0.44 13.29 1.96
C LEU A 54 0.18 14.47 2.90
N MET A 55 1.22 15.04 3.51
CA MET A 55 1.10 16.27 4.33
C MET A 55 0.70 17.48 3.49
N GLU A 56 1.27 17.63 2.28
CA GLU A 56 0.89 18.71 1.37
C GLU A 56 -0.57 18.61 0.90
N LEU A 57 -1.07 17.39 0.70
CA LEU A 57 -2.47 17.16 0.33
C LEU A 57 -3.46 17.63 1.43
N GLU A 58 -3.08 17.54 2.71
CA GLU A 58 -3.91 18.05 3.82
C GLU A 58 -4.29 19.53 3.63
N ASP A 59 -3.39 20.33 3.08
CA ASP A 59 -3.58 21.77 2.92
C ASP A 59 -4.11 22.16 1.53
N SER A 60 -3.89 21.33 0.51
CA SER A 60 -4.10 21.72 -0.88
C SER A 60 -5.27 21.03 -1.58
N LEU A 61 -5.77 19.90 -1.05
CA LEU A 61 -6.75 19.08 -1.76
C LEU A 61 -8.20 19.55 -1.62
N MET A 62 -8.47 20.54 -0.73
CA MET A 62 -9.81 20.94 -0.35
C MET A 62 -10.14 22.36 -0.78
N ASP A 63 -11.32 22.53 -1.42
CA ASP A 63 -11.97 23.82 -1.66
C ASP A 63 -13.25 23.90 -0.82
N ILE A 64 -13.08 24.19 0.49
CA ILE A 64 -14.18 24.21 1.44
C ILE A 64 -14.96 25.52 1.30
N ARG A 65 -16.26 25.39 1.07
CA ARG A 65 -17.19 26.48 0.83
C ARG A 65 -18.45 26.37 1.67
N ASP A 66 -19.21 27.48 1.77
CA ASP A 66 -20.52 27.49 2.42
C ASP A 66 -21.44 26.46 1.74
N PHE A 67 -22.23 25.75 2.57
CA PHE A 67 -23.27 24.86 2.06
C PHE A 67 -24.64 25.39 2.49
N THR A 68 -25.58 25.47 1.54
CA THR A 68 -26.96 25.89 1.77
C THR A 68 -27.91 24.90 1.16
N TYR A 69 -28.95 24.56 1.91
CA TYR A 69 -30.04 23.73 1.43
C TYR A 69 -31.38 24.20 2.05
N ARG A 70 -32.30 24.71 1.20
CA ARG A 70 -33.54 25.37 1.66
C ARG A 70 -33.24 26.51 2.64
N ASN A 71 -33.75 26.41 3.88
CA ASN A 71 -33.53 27.38 4.96
C ASN A 71 -32.36 27.00 5.87
N TYR A 72 -31.62 25.94 5.56
CA TYR A 72 -30.46 25.49 6.32
C TYR A 72 -29.19 26.04 5.67
N GLU A 73 -28.31 26.56 6.49
CA GLU A 73 -27.00 27.05 6.08
C GLU A 73 -25.92 26.60 7.05
N ILE A 74 -24.82 26.08 6.53
CA ILE A 74 -23.59 25.86 7.30
C ILE A 74 -22.42 26.58 6.62
N LYS A 75 -21.72 27.39 7.39
CA LYS A 75 -20.59 28.19 6.90
C LYS A 75 -19.34 27.34 6.70
N ALA A 76 -18.53 27.69 5.70
CA ALA A 76 -17.24 27.08 5.41
C ALA A 76 -16.35 26.99 6.65
N SER A 77 -16.34 28.02 7.51
CA SER A 77 -15.58 28.02 8.76
C SER A 77 -15.99 26.91 9.72
N ARG A 78 -17.28 26.55 9.75
CA ARG A 78 -17.77 25.45 10.57
C ARG A 78 -17.41 24.10 9.97
N ILE A 79 -17.48 23.97 8.64
CA ILE A 79 -17.05 22.76 7.92
C ILE A 79 -15.55 22.54 8.13
N LEU A 80 -14.72 23.59 8.00
CA LEU A 80 -13.29 23.58 8.29
C LEU A 80 -13.01 23.09 9.72
N LEU A 81 -13.72 23.64 10.69
CA LEU A 81 -13.56 23.21 12.09
C LEU A 81 -13.87 21.72 12.28
N LEU A 82 -14.96 21.21 11.70
CA LEU A 82 -15.30 19.80 11.77
C LEU A 82 -14.22 18.94 11.07
N PHE A 83 -13.78 19.33 9.89
CA PHE A 83 -12.83 18.61 9.06
C PHE A 83 -11.45 18.50 9.71
N TYR A 84 -10.89 19.62 10.21
CA TYR A 84 -9.53 19.68 10.75
C TYR A 84 -9.42 19.52 12.27
N THR A 85 -10.54 19.40 13.00
CA THR A 85 -10.48 19.17 14.46
C THR A 85 -11.25 17.93 14.87
N ARG A 86 -12.56 17.90 14.61
CA ARG A 86 -13.40 16.80 15.08
C ARG A 86 -13.12 15.47 14.39
N PHE A 87 -12.87 15.51 13.09
CA PHE A 87 -12.68 14.33 12.25
C PHE A 87 -11.23 14.15 11.77
N LEU A 88 -10.27 14.80 12.40
CA LEU A 88 -8.85 14.77 12.03
C LEU A 88 -8.28 13.34 11.95
N GLU A 89 -8.71 12.44 12.85
CA GLU A 89 -8.26 11.04 12.89
C GLU A 89 -8.80 10.18 11.73
N ILE A 90 -9.75 10.71 10.96
CA ILE A 90 -10.27 10.02 9.77
C ILE A 90 -9.35 10.34 8.59
N PRO A 91 -8.97 9.35 7.78
CA PRO A 91 -8.17 9.58 6.58
C PRO A 91 -8.78 10.64 5.65
N LEU A 92 -7.92 11.45 5.04
CA LEU A 92 -8.27 12.68 4.34
C LEU A 92 -9.47 12.53 3.37
N LEU A 93 -9.43 11.54 2.47
CA LEU A 93 -10.49 11.34 1.46
C LEU A 93 -11.79 10.69 2.01
N SER A 94 -11.78 10.23 3.26
CA SER A 94 -12.98 9.74 3.95
C SER A 94 -13.52 10.75 4.99
N ARG A 95 -12.78 11.82 5.23
CA ARG A 95 -13.10 12.79 6.29
C ARG A 95 -14.35 13.59 5.98
N MET A 96 -14.54 13.99 4.72
CA MET A 96 -15.70 14.75 4.30
C MET A 96 -17.00 13.92 4.35
N ASP A 97 -16.92 12.59 4.22
CA ASP A 97 -18.09 11.72 4.43
C ASP A 97 -18.60 11.86 5.87
N ALA A 98 -17.70 11.90 6.86
CA ALA A 98 -18.07 12.09 8.27
C ALA A 98 -18.62 13.50 8.55
N VAL A 99 -18.05 14.53 7.88
CA VAL A 99 -18.58 15.90 7.96
C VAL A 99 -20.00 15.96 7.39
N ARG A 100 -20.22 15.35 6.23
CA ARG A 100 -21.54 15.27 5.59
C ARG A 100 -22.55 14.55 6.48
N GLU A 101 -22.18 13.40 7.04
CA GLU A 101 -23.06 12.67 7.98
C GLU A 101 -23.46 13.55 9.15
N TYR A 102 -22.52 14.26 9.77
CA TYR A 102 -22.81 15.20 10.85
C TYR A 102 -23.78 16.30 10.41
N VAL A 103 -23.62 16.85 9.19
CA VAL A 103 -24.48 17.92 8.65
C VAL A 103 -25.88 17.39 8.29
N VAL A 104 -25.96 16.16 7.81
CA VAL A 104 -27.24 15.47 7.57
C VAL A 104 -28.01 15.30 8.88
N ASP A 105 -27.38 14.74 9.91
CA ASP A 105 -27.99 14.57 11.24
C ASP A 105 -28.49 15.89 11.84
N ASP A 106 -27.68 16.96 11.68
CA ASP A 106 -28.04 18.31 12.15
C ASP A 106 -29.26 18.86 11.40
N TYR A 107 -29.28 18.73 10.08
CA TYR A 107 -30.42 19.13 9.26
C TYR A 107 -31.69 18.33 9.58
N GLU A 108 -31.62 17.00 9.68
CA GLU A 108 -32.76 16.12 9.97
C GLU A 108 -33.36 16.44 11.35
N THR A 109 -32.51 16.73 12.33
CA THR A 109 -32.93 17.18 13.65
C THR A 109 -33.74 18.49 13.60
N LEU A 110 -33.25 19.47 12.83
CA LEU A 110 -33.92 20.76 12.66
C LEU A 110 -35.18 20.65 11.81
N ALA A 111 -35.20 19.83 10.80
CA ALA A 111 -36.33 19.64 9.91
C ALA A 111 -37.42 18.73 10.49
N GLY A 112 -37.11 17.96 11.54
CA GLY A 112 -38.02 17.00 12.18
C GLY A 112 -38.39 15.81 11.25
N ARG A 113 -37.58 15.53 10.25
CA ARG A 113 -37.75 14.41 9.30
C ARG A 113 -36.42 13.98 8.71
N ASP A 114 -36.35 12.74 8.30
CA ASP A 114 -35.22 12.20 7.58
C ASP A 114 -35.17 12.71 6.11
N LEU A 115 -33.97 12.75 5.56
CA LEU A 115 -33.75 13.01 4.13
C LEU A 115 -34.16 11.80 3.28
N ASN A 116 -34.81 12.06 2.16
CA ASN A 116 -35.03 11.01 1.17
C ASN A 116 -33.76 10.74 0.34
N GLU A 117 -33.77 9.70 -0.52
CA GLU A 117 -32.59 9.28 -1.29
C GLU A 117 -32.05 10.38 -2.21
N GLU A 118 -32.94 11.16 -2.87
CA GLU A 118 -32.52 12.27 -3.76
C GLU A 118 -31.84 13.39 -2.95
N GLU A 119 -32.37 13.73 -1.78
CA GLU A 119 -31.80 14.73 -0.88
C GLU A 119 -30.45 14.24 -0.34
N GLN A 120 -30.34 12.98 0.09
CA GLN A 120 -29.06 12.39 0.54
C GLN A 120 -28.00 12.41 -0.58
N GLN A 121 -28.40 12.07 -1.83
CA GLN A 121 -27.52 12.14 -2.98
C GLN A 121 -27.05 13.58 -3.24
N TYR A 122 -27.94 14.57 -3.14
CA TYR A 122 -27.59 15.97 -3.30
C TYR A 122 -26.54 16.42 -2.26
N PHE A 123 -26.75 16.07 -0.98
CA PHE A 123 -25.77 16.38 0.08
C PHE A 123 -24.43 15.70 -0.24
N TYR A 124 -24.45 14.44 -0.64
CA TYR A 124 -23.23 13.72 -1.01
C TYR A 124 -22.46 14.44 -2.12
N GLU A 125 -23.12 14.78 -3.22
CA GLU A 125 -22.48 15.46 -4.36
C GLU A 125 -21.89 16.82 -3.97
N GLN A 126 -22.60 17.63 -3.18
CA GLN A 126 -22.10 18.94 -2.77
C GLN A 126 -20.88 18.84 -1.85
N PHE A 127 -20.86 17.92 -0.90
CA PHE A 127 -19.72 17.73 -0.01
C PHE A 127 -18.53 17.09 -0.74
N MET A 128 -18.76 16.11 -1.60
CA MET A 128 -17.68 15.48 -2.38
C MET A 128 -17.07 16.44 -3.41
N ALA A 129 -17.84 17.39 -3.93
CA ALA A 129 -17.35 18.44 -4.83
C ALA A 129 -16.44 19.48 -4.13
N MET A 130 -16.25 19.41 -2.82
CA MET A 130 -15.25 20.20 -2.09
C MET A 130 -13.84 19.59 -2.18
N TYR A 131 -13.69 18.35 -2.65
CA TYR A 131 -12.39 17.81 -3.04
C TYR A 131 -12.06 18.25 -4.47
N GLU A 132 -10.81 18.66 -4.71
CA GLU A 132 -10.32 18.89 -6.06
C GLU A 132 -10.34 17.60 -6.89
N THR A 133 -9.90 16.51 -6.27
CA THR A 133 -9.99 15.15 -6.81
C THR A 133 -9.97 14.10 -5.68
N ARG A 134 -10.64 12.98 -5.90
CA ARG A 134 -10.57 11.79 -5.04
C ARG A 134 -9.97 10.58 -5.77
N ASP A 135 -9.52 10.80 -7.00
CA ASP A 135 -8.96 9.76 -7.86
C ASP A 135 -7.50 9.47 -7.47
N ILE A 136 -7.27 8.32 -6.86
CA ILE A 136 -5.93 7.87 -6.42
C ILE A 136 -4.95 7.79 -7.57
N TYR A 137 -5.38 7.41 -8.77
CA TYR A 137 -4.54 7.35 -9.96
C TYR A 137 -4.00 8.76 -10.32
N VAL A 138 -4.87 9.76 -10.28
CA VAL A 138 -4.51 11.16 -10.53
C VAL A 138 -3.58 11.69 -9.43
N LEU A 139 -3.89 11.43 -8.16
CA LEU A 139 -3.06 11.86 -7.03
C LEU A 139 -1.67 11.23 -7.08
N TYR A 140 -1.57 9.95 -7.40
CA TYR A 140 -0.28 9.29 -7.56
C TYR A 140 0.50 9.82 -8.78
N SER A 141 -0.18 10.12 -9.88
CA SER A 141 0.45 10.75 -11.05
C SER A 141 1.06 12.13 -10.72
N ARG A 142 0.34 12.95 -9.95
CA ARG A 142 0.85 14.25 -9.45
C ARG A 142 2.03 14.08 -8.49
N PHE A 143 1.97 13.08 -7.62
CA PHE A 143 3.10 12.74 -6.77
C PHE A 143 4.34 12.39 -7.59
N LEU A 144 4.23 11.53 -8.60
CA LEU A 144 5.37 11.19 -9.47
C LEU A 144 5.97 12.45 -10.13
N GLU A 145 5.12 13.34 -10.62
CA GLU A 145 5.56 14.61 -11.20
C GLU A 145 6.28 15.50 -10.19
N SER A 146 5.78 15.58 -8.95
CA SER A 146 6.39 16.39 -7.88
C SER A 146 7.79 15.93 -7.48
N VAL A 147 8.07 14.63 -7.60
CA VAL A 147 9.40 14.06 -7.33
C VAL A 147 10.28 13.94 -8.59
N GLY A 148 9.86 14.54 -9.72
CA GLY A 148 10.62 14.56 -10.96
C GLY A 148 10.59 13.26 -11.75
N MET A 149 9.65 12.37 -11.46
CA MET A 149 9.42 11.13 -12.20
C MET A 149 8.39 11.32 -13.31
N CYS A 150 8.38 10.40 -14.29
CA CYS A 150 7.39 10.43 -15.34
C CYS A 150 5.99 10.17 -14.77
N PRO A 151 5.02 11.08 -14.96
CA PRO A 151 3.65 10.89 -14.49
C PRO A 151 2.97 9.73 -15.21
N LEU A 152 1.90 9.21 -14.61
CA LEU A 152 1.05 8.21 -15.25
C LEU A 152 0.29 8.82 -16.45
N PRO A 153 -0.02 8.02 -17.50
CA PRO A 153 -0.79 8.51 -18.63
C PRO A 153 -2.17 9.03 -18.22
N SER A 154 -2.57 10.21 -18.71
CA SER A 154 -3.92 10.74 -18.52
C SER A 154 -4.89 10.04 -19.48
N VAL A 155 -5.51 8.95 -19.01
CA VAL A 155 -6.42 8.11 -19.79
C VAL A 155 -7.67 7.77 -18.98
N TRP A 156 -8.74 7.37 -19.69
CA TRP A 156 -9.94 6.86 -19.06
C TRP A 156 -9.67 5.58 -18.26
N TYR A 157 -10.50 5.34 -17.23
CA TYR A 157 -10.35 4.19 -16.32
C TYR A 157 -10.09 2.86 -17.06
N GLU A 158 -10.82 2.56 -18.12
CA GLU A 158 -10.72 1.30 -18.87
C GLU A 158 -9.37 1.09 -19.57
N LYS A 159 -8.59 2.15 -19.73
CA LYS A 159 -7.25 2.13 -20.35
C LYS A 159 -6.12 2.31 -19.35
N ARG A 160 -6.45 2.43 -18.06
CA ARG A 160 -5.43 2.55 -17.01
C ARG A 160 -4.76 1.21 -16.79
N LEU A 161 -3.45 1.24 -16.72
CA LEU A 161 -2.59 0.11 -16.36
C LEU A 161 -1.56 0.62 -15.36
N LEU A 162 -1.42 -0.05 -14.23
CA LEU A 162 -0.29 0.17 -13.32
C LEU A 162 0.83 -0.81 -13.66
N ARG A 163 2.04 -0.28 -13.78
CA ARG A 163 3.25 -1.10 -13.82
C ARG A 163 3.48 -1.73 -12.44
N TYR A 164 4.13 -2.89 -12.41
CA TYR A 164 4.35 -3.61 -11.15
C TYR A 164 5.05 -2.77 -10.09
N GLU A 165 6.02 -1.94 -10.49
CA GLU A 165 6.72 -1.01 -9.59
C GLU A 165 5.81 0.04 -8.93
N ASP A 166 4.64 0.32 -9.48
CA ASP A 166 3.67 1.31 -8.98
C ASP A 166 2.56 0.71 -8.11
N VAL A 167 2.37 -0.62 -8.17
CA VAL A 167 1.26 -1.31 -7.49
C VAL A 167 1.25 -1.03 -5.98
N TYR A 168 2.37 -1.26 -5.32
CA TYR A 168 2.45 -1.10 -3.85
C TYR A 168 2.51 0.35 -3.41
N PRO A 169 3.21 1.27 -4.09
CA PRO A 169 3.09 2.70 -3.84
C PRO A 169 1.66 3.24 -3.94
N VAL A 170 0.92 2.88 -4.99
CA VAL A 170 -0.47 3.29 -5.16
C VAL A 170 -1.36 2.69 -4.08
N LEU A 171 -1.15 1.43 -3.72
CA LEU A 171 -1.87 0.79 -2.62
C LEU A 171 -1.59 1.48 -1.29
N TYR A 172 -0.33 1.88 -1.03
CA TYR A 172 0.03 2.64 0.17
C TYR A 172 -0.66 3.99 0.22
N LEU A 173 -0.65 4.74 -0.89
CA LEU A 173 -1.33 6.03 -1.01
C LEU A 173 -2.84 5.88 -0.75
N LYS A 174 -3.47 4.88 -1.37
CA LYS A 174 -4.90 4.59 -1.17
C LYS A 174 -5.21 4.33 0.30
N TYR A 175 -4.44 3.48 0.96
CA TYR A 175 -4.64 3.14 2.38
C TYR A 175 -4.25 4.26 3.36
N SER A 176 -3.56 5.26 2.91
CA SER A 176 -3.27 6.47 3.70
C SER A 176 -4.37 7.52 3.56
N LEU A 177 -5.03 7.59 2.40
CA LEU A 177 -6.05 8.60 2.10
C LEU A 177 -7.48 8.13 2.37
N PHE A 178 -7.77 6.84 2.24
CA PHE A 178 -9.10 6.29 2.50
C PHE A 178 -9.16 5.45 3.77
N ARG A 179 -10.35 5.40 4.38
CA ARG A 179 -10.64 4.49 5.47
C ARG A 179 -10.62 3.05 4.98
N CYS A 180 -9.58 2.33 5.34
CA CYS A 180 -9.40 0.94 4.95
C CYS A 180 -10.11 0.00 5.92
N LYS A 181 -10.62 -1.11 5.40
CA LYS A 181 -11.07 -2.22 6.23
C LYS A 181 -9.84 -2.86 6.87
N ASN A 182 -9.60 -2.55 8.14
CA ASN A 182 -8.57 -3.23 8.89
C ASN A 182 -8.95 -4.70 9.08
N HIS A 183 -8.01 -5.60 8.80
CA HIS A 183 -8.20 -7.03 8.96
C HIS A 183 -8.00 -7.49 10.41
N HIS A 184 -8.60 -6.80 11.38
CA HIS A 184 -8.50 -7.12 12.82
C HIS A 184 -8.97 -8.52 13.19
N GLY A 185 -9.78 -9.16 12.34
CA GLY A 185 -10.21 -10.56 12.53
C GLY A 185 -9.08 -11.57 12.32
N ILE A 186 -8.01 -11.19 11.58
CA ILE A 186 -6.86 -12.05 11.32
C ILE A 186 -5.93 -12.00 12.53
N LYS A 187 -5.66 -13.16 13.14
CA LYS A 187 -4.82 -13.27 14.34
C LYS A 187 -3.36 -13.58 14.04
N HIS A 188 -3.10 -14.20 12.89
CA HIS A 188 -1.75 -14.54 12.43
C HIS A 188 -1.69 -14.41 10.90
N VAL A 189 -0.61 -13.83 10.41
CA VAL A 189 -0.23 -13.82 8.99
C VAL A 189 1.13 -14.50 8.90
N VAL A 190 1.25 -15.49 8.05
CA VAL A 190 2.54 -16.14 7.76
C VAL A 190 2.99 -15.63 6.39
N VAL A 191 4.19 -15.07 6.34
CA VAL A 191 4.84 -14.63 5.11
C VAL A 191 5.90 -15.66 4.78
N ASP A 192 5.76 -16.30 3.63
CA ASP A 192 6.75 -17.21 3.06
C ASP A 192 7.62 -16.47 2.04
N GLU A 193 8.83 -16.99 1.76
CA GLU A 193 9.80 -16.35 0.86
C GLU A 193 10.04 -14.87 1.22
N MET A 194 10.28 -14.62 2.51
CA MET A 194 10.39 -13.27 3.06
C MET A 194 11.44 -12.40 2.34
N GLN A 195 12.45 -13.01 1.71
CA GLN A 195 13.49 -12.32 0.97
C GLN A 195 12.96 -11.65 -0.30
N ASP A 196 11.78 -12.05 -0.81
CA ASP A 196 11.19 -11.52 -2.03
C ASP A 196 10.37 -10.24 -1.83
N TYR A 197 10.14 -9.86 -0.58
CA TYR A 197 9.32 -8.70 -0.25
C TYR A 197 10.15 -7.42 -0.14
N SER A 198 9.63 -6.35 -0.71
CA SER A 198 10.22 -5.01 -0.62
C SER A 198 9.89 -4.32 0.71
N TRP A 199 10.59 -3.20 0.96
CA TRP A 199 10.32 -2.32 2.12
C TRP A 199 8.84 -1.92 2.19
N ILE A 200 8.28 -1.39 1.10
CA ILE A 200 6.91 -0.87 1.09
C ILE A 200 5.87 -1.99 1.30
N GLN A 201 6.15 -3.20 0.80
CA GLN A 201 5.30 -4.36 1.04
C GLN A 201 5.25 -4.74 2.53
N TYR A 202 6.37 -4.70 3.24
CA TYR A 202 6.38 -4.94 4.70
C TYR A 202 5.68 -3.84 5.48
N VAL A 203 5.83 -2.58 5.08
CA VAL A 203 5.10 -1.46 5.69
C VAL A 203 3.59 -1.66 5.52
N LEU A 204 3.14 -2.03 4.33
CA LEU A 204 1.74 -2.36 4.04
C LEU A 204 1.24 -3.56 4.85
N LEU A 205 2.00 -4.65 4.90
CA LEU A 205 1.65 -5.83 5.69
C LEU A 205 1.42 -5.46 7.16
N ARG A 206 2.32 -4.68 7.75
CA ARG A 206 2.18 -4.20 9.13
C ARG A 206 0.95 -3.31 9.32
N LYS A 207 0.68 -2.40 8.37
CA LYS A 207 -0.47 -1.49 8.41
C LYS A 207 -1.79 -2.24 8.32
N LEU A 208 -1.87 -3.25 7.46
CA LEU A 208 -3.10 -4.01 7.17
C LEU A 208 -3.40 -5.09 8.19
N PHE A 209 -2.35 -5.72 8.74
CA PHE A 209 -2.46 -6.87 9.62
C PHE A 209 -1.76 -6.62 10.96
N PRO A 210 -2.42 -5.93 11.91
CA PRO A 210 -1.86 -5.65 13.23
C PRO A 210 -1.88 -6.91 14.11
N CYS A 211 -1.22 -7.97 13.66
CA CYS A 211 -1.20 -9.29 14.32
C CYS A 211 0.21 -9.88 14.34
N ARG A 212 0.37 -11.06 14.94
CA ARG A 212 1.63 -11.80 14.90
C ARG A 212 1.94 -12.24 13.47
N MET A 213 3.20 -12.02 13.04
CA MET A 213 3.62 -12.26 11.66
C MET A 213 4.92 -13.06 11.63
N PRO A 214 4.87 -14.41 11.63
CA PRO A 214 6.03 -15.22 11.28
C PRO A 214 6.45 -14.94 9.83
N LEU A 215 7.73 -14.61 9.66
CA LEU A 215 8.36 -14.41 8.36
C LEU A 215 9.32 -15.58 8.14
N LEU A 216 9.10 -16.33 7.07
CA LEU A 216 9.88 -17.49 6.68
C LEU A 216 10.62 -17.19 5.38
N GLY A 217 11.86 -17.61 5.27
CA GLY A 217 12.61 -17.43 4.03
C GLY A 217 14.01 -17.98 4.10
N ASP A 218 14.61 -18.10 2.93
CA ASP A 218 15.98 -18.55 2.74
C ASP A 218 16.85 -17.38 2.25
N MET A 219 17.75 -16.94 3.11
CA MET A 219 18.66 -15.83 2.80
C MET A 219 19.78 -16.21 1.82
N ALA A 220 19.91 -17.51 1.51
CA ALA A 220 20.88 -18.01 0.54
C ALA A 220 20.34 -18.05 -0.91
N GLN A 221 19.03 -17.79 -1.09
CA GLN A 221 18.36 -17.84 -2.39
C GLN A 221 17.77 -16.47 -2.79
N PRO A 222 18.57 -15.40 -2.94
CA PRO A 222 18.06 -14.14 -3.43
C PRO A 222 17.69 -14.28 -4.92
N LEU A 223 16.49 -13.84 -5.30
CA LEU A 223 16.05 -13.85 -6.70
C LEU A 223 16.77 -12.80 -7.56
N GLU A 224 17.35 -11.77 -6.97
CA GLU A 224 18.04 -10.68 -7.68
C GLU A 224 19.30 -10.22 -6.96
N GLU A 225 20.37 -9.90 -7.72
CA GLU A 225 21.67 -9.45 -7.23
C GLU A 225 21.62 -8.12 -6.42
N GLN A 226 20.56 -7.33 -6.54
CA GLN A 226 20.39 -6.03 -5.87
C GLN A 226 19.46 -6.08 -4.65
N GLN A 227 19.17 -7.26 -4.14
CA GLN A 227 18.25 -7.40 -3.03
C GLN A 227 18.71 -6.66 -1.78
N GLN A 228 17.82 -5.84 -1.25
CA GLN A 228 18.04 -5.20 0.05
C GLN A 228 18.11 -6.28 1.13
N ASP A 229 19.08 -6.19 2.02
CA ASP A 229 19.18 -7.08 3.18
C ASP A 229 17.94 -6.90 4.08
N VAL A 230 16.94 -7.75 3.86
CA VAL A 230 15.64 -7.72 4.54
C VAL A 230 15.84 -7.70 6.08
N LEU A 231 16.81 -8.46 6.59
CA LEU A 231 17.07 -8.53 8.02
C LEU A 231 17.55 -7.20 8.62
N LYS A 232 18.16 -6.31 7.83
CA LYS A 232 18.60 -5.00 8.30
C LYS A 232 17.46 -4.00 8.45
N PHE A 233 16.41 -4.13 7.63
CA PHE A 233 15.32 -3.16 7.67
C PHE A 233 14.09 -3.61 8.47
N LEU A 234 13.87 -4.91 8.66
CA LEU A 234 12.74 -5.43 9.45
C LEU A 234 12.62 -4.79 10.84
N PRO A 235 13.73 -4.60 11.62
CA PRO A 235 13.64 -3.93 12.92
C PRO A 235 13.13 -2.49 12.86
N LYS A 236 13.35 -1.79 11.73
CA LYS A 236 12.85 -0.43 11.54
C LYS A 236 11.34 -0.40 11.31
N ILE A 237 10.78 -1.44 10.69
CA ILE A 237 9.34 -1.56 10.41
C ILE A 237 8.58 -2.15 11.61
N PHE A 238 9.07 -3.25 12.17
CA PHE A 238 8.38 -4.03 13.20
C PHE A 238 8.79 -3.67 14.64
N GLY A 239 9.84 -2.84 14.82
CA GLY A 239 10.34 -2.46 16.13
C GLY A 239 11.26 -3.53 16.73
N ARG A 240 11.43 -3.48 18.07
CA ARG A 240 12.41 -4.32 18.79
C ARG A 240 11.91 -5.73 19.13
N ASP A 241 10.63 -6.02 18.94
CA ASP A 241 10.00 -7.29 19.35
C ASP A 241 10.17 -8.40 18.28
N ILE A 242 11.26 -8.34 17.52
CA ILE A 242 11.60 -9.35 16.53
C ILE A 242 12.42 -10.44 17.16
N ARG A 243 11.96 -11.70 17.05
CA ARG A 243 12.73 -12.88 17.41
C ARG A 243 13.24 -13.57 16.15
N LYS A 244 14.56 -13.59 15.97
CA LYS A 244 15.21 -14.34 14.89
C LYS A 244 15.48 -15.78 15.32
N ILE A 245 15.06 -16.73 14.50
CA ILE A 245 15.39 -18.14 14.63
C ILE A 245 16.10 -18.56 13.35
N VAL A 246 17.29 -19.08 13.46
CA VAL A 246 18.06 -19.62 12.32
C VAL A 246 17.91 -21.14 12.34
N MET A 247 17.50 -21.69 11.21
CA MET A 247 17.43 -23.14 10.98
C MET A 247 18.57 -23.49 10.04
N ASN A 248 19.59 -24.16 10.59
CA ASN A 248 20.85 -24.48 9.89
C ASN A 248 20.91 -25.93 9.39
N ARG A 249 19.81 -26.69 9.48
CA ARG A 249 19.77 -28.09 9.08
C ARG A 249 18.90 -28.30 7.84
N SER A 250 19.49 -28.88 6.80
CA SER A 250 18.78 -29.25 5.57
C SER A 250 18.13 -30.64 5.72
N TYR A 251 16.79 -30.68 5.60
CA TYR A 251 16.00 -31.92 5.65
C TYR A 251 15.47 -32.37 4.28
N ARG A 252 15.43 -31.46 3.31
CA ARG A 252 14.82 -31.71 2.00
C ARG A 252 15.76 -32.46 1.06
N ASN A 253 17.02 -32.05 1.02
CA ASN A 253 18.01 -32.55 0.07
C ASN A 253 18.76 -33.76 0.63
N THR A 254 19.26 -34.62 -0.27
CA THR A 254 20.24 -35.63 0.11
C THR A 254 21.57 -34.97 0.45
N MET A 255 22.45 -35.71 1.14
CA MET A 255 23.75 -35.21 1.57
C MET A 255 24.60 -34.75 0.37
N GLU A 256 24.58 -35.53 -0.72
CA GLU A 256 25.32 -35.24 -1.95
C GLU A 256 24.85 -33.94 -2.62
N ILE A 257 23.52 -33.72 -2.73
CA ILE A 257 22.95 -32.49 -3.28
C ILE A 257 23.28 -31.29 -2.37
N ALA A 258 23.15 -31.45 -1.06
CA ALA A 258 23.43 -30.40 -0.12
C ALA A 258 24.94 -30.00 -0.08
N GLU A 259 25.84 -30.98 -0.15
CA GLU A 259 27.28 -30.73 -0.28
C GLU A 259 27.65 -29.99 -1.58
N TYR A 260 27.02 -30.40 -2.69
CA TYR A 260 27.21 -29.72 -3.98
C TYR A 260 26.71 -28.28 -3.92
N ALA A 261 25.51 -28.05 -3.38
CA ALA A 261 24.96 -26.71 -3.20
C ALA A 261 25.82 -25.83 -2.31
N ASN A 262 26.35 -26.36 -1.19
CA ASN A 262 27.23 -25.64 -0.28
C ASN A 262 28.56 -25.21 -0.97
N LYS A 263 29.09 -26.03 -1.86
CA LYS A 263 30.26 -25.66 -2.68
C LYS A 263 29.98 -24.48 -3.61
N LEU A 264 28.75 -24.39 -4.15
CA LEU A 264 28.37 -23.30 -5.06
C LEU A 264 28.03 -22.02 -4.29
N THR A 265 27.35 -22.12 -3.15
CA THR A 265 26.87 -20.96 -2.38
C THR A 265 27.88 -20.44 -1.36
N GLY A 266 28.93 -21.23 -1.04
CA GLY A 266 29.93 -20.87 -0.02
C GLY A 266 29.40 -20.88 1.42
N ILE A 267 28.23 -21.47 1.68
CA ILE A 267 27.66 -21.59 3.04
C ILE A 267 28.41 -22.69 3.79
N GLN A 268 29.07 -22.31 4.91
CA GLN A 268 29.89 -23.24 5.70
C GLN A 268 29.17 -23.83 6.93
N ASP A 269 28.07 -23.23 7.39
CA ASP A 269 27.44 -23.56 8.67
C ASP A 269 26.16 -24.41 8.54
N MET A 270 25.95 -25.10 7.40
CA MET A 270 24.78 -25.95 7.21
C MET A 270 25.04 -27.37 7.72
N GLU A 271 24.25 -27.82 8.70
CA GLU A 271 24.23 -29.20 9.14
C GLU A 271 23.50 -30.07 8.11
N LEU A 272 24.19 -31.11 7.62
CA LEU A 272 23.61 -32.04 6.66
C LEU A 272 22.86 -33.14 7.41
N PHE A 273 21.66 -33.49 6.91
CA PHE A 273 20.93 -34.64 7.40
C PHE A 273 21.45 -35.89 6.68
N GLU A 274 21.76 -36.96 7.45
CA GLU A 274 22.24 -38.23 6.89
C GLU A 274 21.13 -38.94 6.06
N ARG A 275 20.88 -38.40 4.87
CA ARG A 275 20.04 -38.99 3.85
C ARG A 275 20.83 -39.06 2.56
N HIS A 276 21.19 -40.28 2.18
CA HIS A 276 21.97 -40.51 0.97
C HIS A 276 21.06 -40.66 -0.26
N GLY A 277 21.54 -40.16 -1.40
CA GLY A 277 20.97 -40.29 -2.73
C GLY A 277 22.02 -40.78 -3.71
N GLU A 278 21.71 -40.63 -5.00
CA GLU A 278 22.70 -40.87 -6.06
C GLU A 278 23.74 -39.74 -6.10
N PRO A 279 25.00 -40.03 -6.48
CA PRO A 279 26.03 -39.01 -6.64
C PRO A 279 25.60 -37.94 -7.67
N VAL A 280 25.91 -36.67 -7.38
CA VAL A 280 25.63 -35.52 -8.27
C VAL A 280 26.80 -35.32 -9.20
#